data_31297ba1e545672ac16dd68623db008c
#
_entry.id   31297ba1e545672ac16dd68623db008c
#
_cell.length_a   1.000
_cell.length_b   1.000
_cell.length_c   1.000
_cell.angle_alpha   90.00
_cell.angle_beta   90.00
_cell.angle_gamma   90.00
#
_symmetry.space_group_name_H-M   'P 1'
#
loop_
_entity.id
_entity.type
_entity.pdbx_description
1 polymer ?
#
loop_
_entity_poly.entity_id
_entity_poly.type
_entity_poly.pdbx_seq_one_letter_code
_entity_poly.pdbx_strand_id
1 'polypeptide(L)'
;MKAKSPAKAGHSAHTQKATNLGILDGVARPLKVVFLGAGSGFLEHLLKDVLNVPGADEGEFALVDIDPERLELAEGLAKVILDRLGKTAGWKVAATTDRRRVLAGADYIINCIEVSGVGCVRHDNDIPAKYGVTQCIGDTIGPGGLFKALRTVPVFLEALADVEQLCPDAWLLNYTNPMSILCLAAARASRAKVVGLCHSVQGASHSLAKWSGVPYQEMKWTCAGVNHLAWFTELSHKGKDLYPALKEKIRTDAEFAEQELVRFDLMEHFGYYCTESSGHDSEYLPYYRKRPDLIEKYCREGYRGTSSFYADNWPAWRERCDQRRRDVIAGKEEPKLERSWEYASGIIEAIETNSPVIIYGTLANHNLISNLPQDGVVEVACVVNRNGVVPTHYGKLPSQCAALCDWNMRMFDLAADACIHKSREMAAHALMLDPLTAAVCCPAEIRQMTEELFKAEKDYLPGF
;
A
#
# COMPACT_ATOMS: atom_id res chain seq x y z
N MET A 1 -15.50 -29.75 -67.35
CA MET A 1 -14.71 -30.19 -66.22
C MET A 1 -14.10 -28.99 -65.56
N LYS A 2 -14.64 -28.53 -64.42
CA LYS A 2 -14.11 -27.41 -63.64
C LYS A 2 -13.23 -27.99 -62.51
N ALA A 3 -11.96 -27.64 -62.51
CA ALA A 3 -11.02 -28.04 -61.47
C ALA A 3 -11.33 -27.28 -60.15
N LYS A 4 -11.46 -28.07 -59.05
CA LYS A 4 -11.60 -27.52 -57.68
C LYS A 4 -10.21 -27.07 -57.18
N SER A 5 -10.12 -25.84 -56.74
CA SER A 5 -8.99 -25.28 -56.04
C SER A 5 -8.88 -25.89 -54.64
N PRO A 6 -7.68 -26.21 -54.12
CA PRO A 6 -7.52 -26.77 -52.79
C PRO A 6 -7.73 -25.69 -51.71
N ALA A 7 -8.45 -26.05 -50.66
CA ALA A 7 -8.70 -25.22 -49.47
C ALA A 7 -7.36 -24.90 -48.73
N LYS A 8 -7.19 -23.65 -48.41
CA LYS A 8 -6.09 -23.18 -47.53
C LYS A 8 -6.27 -23.80 -46.13
N ALA A 9 -5.35 -24.64 -45.75
CA ALA A 9 -5.19 -25.16 -44.38
C ALA A 9 -4.86 -24.02 -43.44
N GLY A 10 -5.58 -23.97 -42.33
CA GLY A 10 -5.54 -22.86 -41.36
C GLY A 10 -4.21 -22.71 -40.63
N HIS A 11 -3.85 -21.45 -40.43
CA HIS A 11 -2.74 -20.99 -39.58
C HIS A 11 -3.14 -21.01 -38.10
N SER A 12 -3.36 -22.16 -37.50
CA SER A 12 -3.64 -22.21 -36.05
C SER A 12 -2.70 -23.11 -35.23
N ALA A 13 -1.67 -23.71 -35.87
CA ALA A 13 -0.83 -24.71 -35.21
C ALA A 13 0.53 -24.18 -34.68
N HIS A 14 0.88 -22.91 -34.91
CA HIS A 14 2.22 -22.41 -34.56
C HIS A 14 2.30 -21.56 -33.30
N THR A 15 1.19 -21.11 -32.72
CA THR A 15 1.18 -20.25 -31.51
C THR A 15 1.18 -21.05 -30.19
N GLN A 16 0.84 -22.31 -30.20
CA GLN A 16 0.75 -23.15 -28.98
C GLN A 16 2.06 -23.80 -28.53
N LYS A 17 3.16 -23.73 -29.29
CA LYS A 17 4.42 -24.41 -28.94
C LYS A 17 5.45 -23.55 -28.20
N ALA A 18 5.22 -22.28 -27.99
CA ALA A 18 6.29 -21.39 -27.52
C ALA A 18 6.48 -21.33 -25.99
N THR A 19 5.51 -21.67 -25.15
CA THR A 19 5.67 -21.52 -23.69
C THR A 19 4.80 -22.47 -22.87
N ASN A 20 5.14 -23.78 -22.84
CA ASN A 20 4.56 -24.63 -21.80
C ASN A 20 5.36 -24.49 -20.50
N LEU A 21 5.25 -23.33 -19.84
CA LEU A 21 5.82 -23.07 -18.51
C LEU A 21 5.00 -23.71 -17.37
N GLY A 22 4.05 -24.58 -17.70
CA GLY A 22 3.11 -25.18 -16.74
C GLY A 22 2.11 -24.14 -16.23
N ILE A 23 1.71 -23.20 -17.09
CA ILE A 23 0.64 -22.23 -16.80
C ILE A 23 -0.69 -22.97 -16.82
N LEU A 24 -1.53 -22.72 -15.82
CA LEU A 24 -2.88 -23.25 -15.69
C LEU A 24 -3.89 -22.16 -16.10
N ASP A 25 -5.04 -22.59 -16.64
CA ASP A 25 -6.12 -21.68 -17.04
C ASP A 25 -6.87 -21.10 -15.83
N GLY A 26 -6.70 -21.66 -14.64
CA GLY A 26 -7.32 -21.22 -13.41
C GLY A 26 -6.78 -21.95 -12.18
N VAL A 27 -7.23 -21.53 -11.02
CA VAL A 27 -6.95 -22.17 -9.72
C VAL A 27 -7.52 -23.59 -9.72
N ALA A 28 -6.70 -24.57 -9.30
CA ALA A 28 -7.04 -26.00 -9.38
C ALA A 28 -7.30 -26.66 -8.03
N ARG A 29 -7.37 -25.88 -6.95
CA ARG A 29 -7.58 -26.36 -5.56
C ARG A 29 -8.39 -25.37 -4.75
N PRO A 30 -9.02 -25.81 -3.65
CA PRO A 30 -9.62 -24.88 -2.69
C PRO A 30 -8.55 -23.94 -2.10
N LEU A 31 -8.94 -22.67 -1.89
CA LEU A 31 -8.08 -21.65 -1.28
C LEU A 31 -8.55 -21.34 0.13
N LYS A 32 -7.61 -21.07 1.03
CA LYS A 32 -7.91 -20.49 2.33
C LYS A 32 -7.27 -19.10 2.44
N VAL A 33 -8.13 -18.08 2.49
CA VAL A 33 -7.73 -16.66 2.58
C VAL A 33 -8.18 -16.09 3.90
N VAL A 34 -7.23 -15.64 4.72
CA VAL A 34 -7.48 -15.03 6.03
C VAL A 34 -7.40 -13.51 5.91
N PHE A 35 -8.41 -12.80 6.41
CA PHE A 35 -8.40 -11.34 6.52
C PHE A 35 -8.15 -10.94 7.97
N LEU A 36 -7.02 -10.30 8.24
CA LEU A 36 -6.75 -9.65 9.52
C LEU A 36 -7.18 -8.18 9.43
N GLY A 37 -8.11 -7.75 10.29
CA GLY A 37 -8.77 -6.46 10.19
C GLY A 37 -9.90 -6.48 9.15
N ALA A 38 -10.77 -7.50 9.20
CA ALA A 38 -11.89 -7.67 8.25
C ALA A 38 -12.91 -6.52 8.28
N GLY A 39 -12.97 -5.75 9.38
CA GLY A 39 -13.72 -4.50 9.44
C GLY A 39 -13.16 -3.37 8.56
N SER A 40 -12.02 -3.53 7.89
CA SER A 40 -11.44 -2.51 7.01
C SER A 40 -12.29 -2.22 5.77
N GLY A 41 -12.26 -0.98 5.27
CA GLY A 41 -12.88 -0.59 4.00
C GLY A 41 -12.37 -1.36 2.77
N PHE A 42 -11.20 -1.97 2.86
CA PHE A 42 -10.63 -2.80 1.79
C PHE A 42 -11.34 -4.14 1.58
N LEU A 43 -12.07 -4.67 2.58
CA LEU A 43 -12.64 -6.02 2.54
C LEU A 43 -13.46 -6.28 1.27
N GLU A 44 -14.39 -5.38 0.92
CA GLU A 44 -15.28 -5.55 -0.24
C GLU A 44 -14.49 -5.72 -1.54
N HIS A 45 -13.48 -4.87 -1.73
CA HIS A 45 -12.65 -4.91 -2.94
C HIS A 45 -11.82 -6.18 -3.01
N LEU A 46 -11.11 -6.51 -1.94
CA LEU A 46 -10.18 -7.63 -1.92
C LEU A 46 -10.88 -8.99 -1.94
N LEU A 47 -12.02 -9.12 -1.26
CA LEU A 47 -12.80 -10.36 -1.23
C LEU A 47 -13.39 -10.69 -2.61
N LYS A 48 -14.10 -9.74 -3.24
CA LYS A 48 -14.66 -9.95 -4.59
C LYS A 48 -13.59 -10.19 -5.64
N ASP A 49 -12.42 -9.56 -5.48
CA ASP A 49 -11.31 -9.72 -6.41
C ASP A 49 -10.74 -11.14 -6.36
N VAL A 50 -10.63 -11.74 -5.17
CA VAL A 50 -10.25 -13.16 -5.02
C VAL A 50 -11.30 -14.07 -5.66
N LEU A 51 -12.59 -13.80 -5.47
CA LEU A 51 -13.67 -14.58 -6.06
C LEU A 51 -13.71 -14.49 -7.60
N ASN A 52 -13.16 -13.42 -8.18
CA ASN A 52 -13.06 -13.24 -9.62
C ASN A 52 -11.77 -13.81 -10.23
N VAL A 53 -10.90 -14.44 -9.44
CA VAL A 53 -9.76 -15.19 -9.98
C VAL A 53 -10.29 -16.41 -10.74
N PRO A 54 -9.84 -16.66 -11.99
CA PRO A 54 -10.26 -17.83 -12.75
C PRO A 54 -10.03 -19.14 -11.99
N GLY A 55 -11.06 -20.00 -11.90
CA GLY A 55 -11.00 -21.27 -11.19
C GLY A 55 -11.05 -21.20 -9.66
N ALA A 56 -11.14 -20.01 -9.06
CA ALA A 56 -11.38 -19.86 -7.63
C ALA A 56 -12.85 -20.14 -7.27
N ASP A 57 -13.26 -21.40 -7.44
CA ASP A 57 -14.64 -21.83 -7.25
C ASP A 57 -14.91 -22.43 -5.88
N GLU A 58 -13.86 -22.84 -5.17
CA GLU A 58 -13.94 -23.44 -3.84
C GLU A 58 -12.92 -22.81 -2.88
N GLY A 59 -13.32 -22.64 -1.61
CA GLY A 59 -12.39 -22.14 -0.60
C GLY A 59 -13.04 -21.73 0.72
N GLU A 60 -12.25 -21.04 1.54
CA GLU A 60 -12.66 -20.48 2.82
C GLU A 60 -12.14 -19.04 2.94
N PHE A 61 -13.03 -18.11 3.24
CA PHE A 61 -12.68 -16.83 3.82
C PHE A 61 -12.75 -16.91 5.34
N ALA A 62 -11.64 -16.66 6.00
CA ALA A 62 -11.58 -16.54 7.44
C ALA A 62 -11.42 -15.05 7.81
N LEU A 63 -12.46 -14.48 8.37
CA LEU A 63 -12.54 -13.06 8.72
C LEU A 63 -12.17 -12.88 10.18
N VAL A 64 -11.19 -12.03 10.44
CA VAL A 64 -10.74 -11.74 11.81
C VAL A 64 -10.79 -10.23 12.05
N ASP A 65 -11.51 -9.84 13.10
CA ASP A 65 -11.49 -8.47 13.61
C ASP A 65 -11.68 -8.47 15.12
N ILE A 66 -11.06 -7.54 15.82
CA ILE A 66 -11.20 -7.41 17.29
C ILE A 66 -12.52 -6.73 17.68
N ASP A 67 -13.16 -6.03 16.75
CA ASP A 67 -14.45 -5.37 16.91
C ASP A 67 -15.56 -6.32 16.45
N PRO A 68 -16.38 -6.88 17.37
CA PRO A 68 -17.40 -7.87 17.02
C PRO A 68 -18.49 -7.33 16.10
N GLU A 69 -18.88 -6.06 16.25
CA GLU A 69 -19.91 -5.43 15.41
C GLU A 69 -19.42 -5.30 13.96
N ARG A 70 -18.19 -4.83 13.78
CA ARG A 70 -17.59 -4.71 12.46
C ARG A 70 -17.30 -6.06 11.82
N LEU A 71 -16.98 -7.06 12.63
CA LEU A 71 -16.81 -8.44 12.18
C LEU A 71 -18.15 -9.02 11.66
N GLU A 72 -19.26 -8.79 12.36
CA GLU A 72 -20.59 -9.19 11.92
C GLU A 72 -20.96 -8.54 10.57
N LEU A 73 -20.71 -7.23 10.42
CA LEU A 73 -20.90 -6.53 9.15
C LEU A 73 -20.01 -7.09 8.03
N ALA A 74 -18.77 -7.44 8.34
CA ALA A 74 -17.85 -8.04 7.38
C ALA A 74 -18.33 -9.42 6.91
N GLU A 75 -18.80 -10.26 7.84
CA GLU A 75 -19.37 -11.59 7.54
C GLU A 75 -20.65 -11.49 6.70
N GLY A 76 -21.55 -10.57 7.07
CA GLY A 76 -22.77 -10.30 6.31
C GLY A 76 -22.49 -9.85 4.87
N LEU A 77 -21.58 -8.91 4.69
CA LEU A 77 -21.15 -8.45 3.37
C LEU A 77 -20.53 -9.58 2.53
N ALA A 78 -19.65 -10.40 3.13
CA ALA A 78 -19.03 -11.52 2.44
C ALA A 78 -20.08 -12.52 1.92
N LYS A 79 -21.10 -12.85 2.74
CA LYS A 79 -22.22 -13.73 2.34
C LYS A 79 -23.02 -13.14 1.19
N VAL A 80 -23.30 -11.84 1.20
CA VAL A 80 -24.02 -11.17 0.10
C VAL A 80 -23.20 -11.24 -1.20
N ILE A 81 -21.90 -10.96 -1.16
CA ILE A 81 -21.03 -11.02 -2.34
C ILE A 81 -20.96 -12.43 -2.91
N LEU A 82 -20.81 -13.45 -2.04
CA LEU A 82 -20.83 -14.87 -2.46
C LEU A 82 -22.15 -15.25 -3.16
N ASP A 83 -23.28 -14.83 -2.62
CA ASP A 83 -24.59 -15.05 -3.22
C ASP A 83 -24.71 -14.40 -4.59
N ARG A 84 -24.35 -13.11 -4.69
CA ARG A 84 -24.40 -12.35 -5.94
C ARG A 84 -23.48 -12.90 -7.04
N LEU A 85 -22.36 -13.51 -6.67
CA LEU A 85 -21.43 -14.16 -7.60
C LEU A 85 -21.77 -15.65 -7.86
N GLY A 86 -22.81 -16.20 -7.20
CA GLY A 86 -23.20 -17.61 -7.34
C GLY A 86 -22.17 -18.60 -6.77
N LYS A 87 -21.35 -18.18 -5.79
CA LYS A 87 -20.25 -18.99 -5.24
C LYS A 87 -20.52 -19.55 -3.84
N THR A 88 -21.74 -19.41 -3.32
CA THR A 88 -22.12 -19.85 -1.97
C THR A 88 -21.92 -21.36 -1.74
N ALA A 89 -22.05 -22.19 -2.80
CA ALA A 89 -21.89 -23.64 -2.68
C ALA A 89 -20.42 -24.07 -2.47
N GLY A 90 -19.46 -23.33 -3.04
CA GLY A 90 -18.04 -23.68 -3.00
C GLY A 90 -17.24 -22.94 -1.91
N TRP A 91 -17.71 -21.79 -1.46
CA TRP A 91 -16.98 -20.98 -0.49
C TRP A 91 -17.65 -20.95 0.89
N LYS A 92 -16.81 -21.09 1.91
CA LYS A 92 -17.21 -20.95 3.32
C LYS A 92 -16.73 -19.61 3.88
N VAL A 93 -17.46 -19.06 4.82
CA VAL A 93 -17.08 -17.88 5.60
C VAL A 93 -17.01 -18.28 7.06
N ALA A 94 -15.84 -18.13 7.68
CA ALA A 94 -15.63 -18.24 9.12
C ALA A 94 -15.31 -16.85 9.67
N ALA A 95 -15.92 -16.46 10.79
CA ALA A 95 -15.68 -15.18 11.44
C ALA A 95 -15.29 -15.41 12.91
N THR A 96 -14.24 -14.73 13.38
CA THR A 96 -13.75 -14.88 14.76
C THR A 96 -12.96 -13.64 15.19
N THR A 97 -12.98 -13.35 16.49
CA THR A 97 -12.10 -12.32 17.09
C THR A 97 -10.71 -12.86 17.46
N ASP A 98 -10.49 -14.17 17.34
CA ASP A 98 -9.23 -14.84 17.65
C ASP A 98 -8.61 -15.44 16.38
N ARG A 99 -7.57 -14.78 15.84
CA ARG A 99 -6.86 -15.19 14.62
C ARG A 99 -6.29 -16.61 14.71
N ARG A 100 -5.89 -17.07 15.89
CA ARG A 100 -5.27 -18.40 16.07
C ARG A 100 -6.21 -19.55 15.70
N ARG A 101 -7.53 -19.33 15.81
CA ARG A 101 -8.54 -20.36 15.48
C ARG A 101 -8.63 -20.64 13.98
N VAL A 102 -8.18 -19.71 13.13
CA VAL A 102 -8.41 -19.79 11.68
C VAL A 102 -7.13 -19.75 10.83
N LEU A 103 -5.98 -19.42 11.42
CA LEU A 103 -4.72 -19.34 10.68
C LEU A 103 -4.21 -20.69 10.15
N ALA A 104 -4.47 -21.80 10.86
CA ALA A 104 -3.98 -23.12 10.43
C ALA A 104 -4.46 -23.46 9.02
N GLY A 105 -3.52 -23.79 8.13
CA GLY A 105 -3.79 -24.11 6.73
C GLY A 105 -4.14 -22.91 5.85
N ALA A 106 -3.90 -21.67 6.28
CA ALA A 106 -4.03 -20.51 5.43
C ALA A 106 -3.00 -20.53 4.29
N ASP A 107 -3.45 -20.21 3.09
CA ASP A 107 -2.59 -20.01 1.91
C ASP A 107 -2.15 -18.56 1.79
N TYR A 108 -3.09 -17.65 2.04
CA TYR A 108 -2.90 -16.21 1.94
C TYR A 108 -3.50 -15.50 3.13
N ILE A 109 -2.79 -14.48 3.60
CA ILE A 109 -3.25 -13.61 4.69
C ILE A 109 -3.25 -12.18 4.16
N ILE A 110 -4.40 -11.53 4.18
CA ILE A 110 -4.55 -10.12 3.80
C ILE A 110 -4.62 -9.32 5.10
N ASN A 111 -3.61 -8.48 5.33
CA ASN A 111 -3.51 -7.67 6.54
C ASN A 111 -3.97 -6.23 6.29
N CYS A 112 -5.04 -5.85 6.97
CA CYS A 112 -5.65 -4.51 6.94
C CYS A 112 -5.98 -4.03 8.37
N ILE A 113 -5.17 -4.42 9.37
CA ILE A 113 -5.40 -4.04 10.76
C ILE A 113 -5.25 -2.52 10.97
N GLU A 114 -6.01 -1.98 11.91
CA GLU A 114 -5.89 -0.60 12.36
C GLU A 114 -5.96 -0.58 13.89
N VAL A 115 -4.82 -0.38 14.53
CA VAL A 115 -4.72 -0.33 15.98
C VAL A 115 -5.17 1.04 16.47
N SER A 116 -6.01 1.08 17.51
CA SER A 116 -6.75 2.24 18.01
C SER A 116 -7.95 2.71 17.18
N GLY A 117 -8.14 2.20 15.98
CA GLY A 117 -9.18 2.70 15.08
C GLY A 117 -9.03 4.20 14.83
N VAL A 118 -10.08 4.98 15.13
CA VAL A 118 -10.04 6.46 15.01
C VAL A 118 -9.64 7.17 16.32
N GLY A 119 -9.36 6.41 17.40
CA GLY A 119 -9.14 6.96 18.74
C GLY A 119 -7.91 7.87 18.85
N CYS A 120 -6.82 7.54 18.14
CA CYS A 120 -5.57 8.30 18.19
C CYS A 120 -5.40 9.33 17.07
N VAL A 121 -6.24 9.30 16.03
CA VAL A 121 -6.06 10.13 14.83
C VAL A 121 -5.95 11.63 15.15
N ARG A 122 -6.70 12.11 16.14
CA ARG A 122 -6.60 13.50 16.60
C ARG A 122 -5.30 13.76 17.34
N HIS A 123 -4.84 12.85 18.19
CA HIS A 123 -3.56 13.01 18.89
C HIS A 123 -2.42 13.07 17.89
N ASP A 124 -2.41 12.16 16.90
CA ASP A 124 -1.42 12.10 15.82
C ASP A 124 -1.33 13.40 15.00
N ASN A 125 -2.39 14.18 14.93
CA ASN A 125 -2.44 15.44 14.18
C ASN A 125 -2.36 16.70 15.06
N ASP A 126 -3.19 16.78 16.11
CA ASP A 126 -3.39 18.03 16.87
C ASP A 126 -2.20 18.34 17.79
N ILE A 127 -1.52 17.30 18.32
CA ILE A 127 -0.34 17.50 19.17
C ILE A 127 0.84 18.04 18.34
N PRO A 128 1.25 17.41 17.21
CA PRO A 128 2.29 17.98 16.36
C PRO A 128 1.99 19.40 15.85
N ALA A 129 0.73 19.69 15.53
CA ALA A 129 0.32 21.00 15.07
C ALA A 129 0.61 22.13 16.08
N LYS A 130 0.60 21.86 17.41
CA LYS A 130 0.98 22.81 18.46
C LYS A 130 2.43 23.27 18.35
N TYR A 131 3.28 22.42 17.76
CA TYR A 131 4.70 22.66 17.52
C TYR A 131 4.99 23.16 16.10
N GLY A 132 3.92 23.42 15.30
CA GLY A 132 4.04 23.86 13.91
C GLY A 132 4.21 22.72 12.89
N VAL A 133 4.25 21.47 13.33
CA VAL A 133 4.32 20.30 12.44
C VAL A 133 2.91 19.92 12.02
N THR A 134 2.45 20.50 10.89
CA THR A 134 1.13 20.19 10.34
C THR A 134 1.21 19.02 9.37
N GLN A 135 0.24 18.13 9.43
CA GLN A 135 0.16 16.94 8.58
C GLN A 135 -1.16 16.94 7.80
N CYS A 136 -1.16 16.47 6.57
CA CYS A 136 -2.36 16.26 5.76
C CYS A 136 -2.99 14.91 6.10
N ILE A 137 -2.18 13.86 6.07
CA ILE A 137 -2.54 12.47 6.31
C ILE A 137 -2.05 12.00 7.68
N GLY A 138 -0.74 12.09 7.95
CA GLY A 138 -0.12 11.81 9.25
C GLY A 138 -0.19 10.36 9.69
N ASP A 139 -0.19 9.39 8.75
CA ASP A 139 -0.33 7.97 9.09
C ASP A 139 0.82 7.08 8.59
N THR A 140 1.82 7.65 7.88
CA THR A 140 2.88 6.88 7.24
C THR A 140 4.28 7.34 7.60
N ILE A 141 4.45 8.60 7.92
CA ILE A 141 5.73 9.24 8.31
C ILE A 141 5.43 10.36 9.31
N GLY A 142 6.46 10.97 9.85
CA GLY A 142 6.33 12.06 10.81
C GLY A 142 5.82 11.59 12.17
N PRO A 143 5.38 12.54 13.03
CA PRO A 143 4.91 12.22 14.37
C PRO A 143 3.74 11.25 14.39
N GLY A 144 2.73 11.49 13.56
CA GLY A 144 1.56 10.62 13.48
C GLY A 144 1.91 9.23 12.94
N GLY A 145 2.70 9.14 11.87
CA GLY A 145 3.17 7.86 11.32
C GLY A 145 4.01 7.06 12.31
N LEU A 146 4.91 7.74 13.06
CA LEU A 146 5.68 7.08 14.12
C LEU A 146 4.77 6.51 15.21
N PHE A 147 3.84 7.32 15.76
CA PHE A 147 2.99 6.84 16.84
C PHE A 147 2.02 5.76 16.36
N LYS A 148 1.53 5.83 15.14
CA LYS A 148 0.81 4.74 14.50
C LYS A 148 1.68 3.46 14.40
N ALA A 149 2.97 3.58 14.06
CA ALA A 149 3.90 2.44 14.07
C ALA A 149 4.07 1.86 15.47
N LEU A 150 4.31 2.69 16.50
CA LEU A 150 4.50 2.25 17.88
C LEU A 150 3.31 1.44 18.41
N ARG A 151 2.08 1.76 17.96
CA ARG A 151 0.86 1.01 18.29
C ARG A 151 0.71 -0.26 17.46
N THR A 152 1.04 -0.20 16.17
CA THR A 152 0.69 -1.25 15.21
C THR A 152 1.76 -2.34 15.09
N VAL A 153 3.05 -1.98 15.10
CA VAL A 153 4.15 -2.95 14.92
C VAL A 153 4.14 -4.06 15.96
N PRO A 154 3.96 -3.81 17.28
CA PRO A 154 3.91 -4.91 18.26
C PRO A 154 2.81 -5.92 17.95
N VAL A 155 1.60 -5.45 17.64
CA VAL A 155 0.45 -6.30 17.28
C VAL A 155 0.71 -7.06 15.99
N PHE A 156 1.33 -6.41 15.02
CA PHE A 156 1.71 -7.01 13.74
C PHE A 156 2.75 -8.12 13.91
N LEU A 157 3.80 -7.89 14.72
CA LEU A 157 4.82 -8.91 15.01
C LEU A 157 4.25 -10.11 15.78
N GLU A 158 3.31 -9.89 16.71
CA GLU A 158 2.57 -10.98 17.34
C GLU A 158 1.77 -11.80 16.32
N ALA A 159 1.11 -11.13 15.35
CA ALA A 159 0.40 -11.82 14.28
C ALA A 159 1.37 -12.62 13.39
N LEU A 160 2.53 -12.08 13.06
CA LEU A 160 3.56 -12.79 12.29
C LEU A 160 4.11 -14.02 13.04
N ALA A 161 4.28 -13.94 14.36
CA ALA A 161 4.69 -15.10 15.16
C ALA A 161 3.63 -16.21 15.12
N ASP A 162 2.34 -15.86 15.15
CA ASP A 162 1.26 -16.83 14.97
C ASP A 162 1.26 -17.43 13.56
N VAL A 163 1.55 -16.65 12.52
CA VAL A 163 1.67 -17.11 11.13
C VAL A 163 2.84 -18.10 11.00
N GLU A 164 4.01 -17.76 11.54
CA GLU A 164 5.18 -18.67 11.53
C GLU A 164 4.89 -20.03 12.17
N GLN A 165 4.06 -20.04 13.23
CA GLN A 165 3.71 -21.24 13.94
C GLN A 165 2.62 -22.06 13.25
N LEU A 166 1.60 -21.42 12.69
CA LEU A 166 0.34 -22.07 12.27
C LEU A 166 0.22 -22.25 10.76
N CYS A 167 0.87 -21.37 9.95
CA CYS A 167 0.84 -21.42 8.49
C CYS A 167 2.11 -20.82 7.86
N PRO A 168 3.31 -21.39 8.12
CA PRO A 168 4.61 -20.82 7.73
C PRO A 168 4.80 -20.64 6.22
N ASP A 169 4.02 -21.34 5.41
CA ASP A 169 4.07 -21.24 3.96
C ASP A 169 3.18 -20.14 3.37
N ALA A 170 2.27 -19.59 4.16
CA ALA A 170 1.36 -18.53 3.72
C ALA A 170 2.11 -17.26 3.32
N TRP A 171 1.58 -16.56 2.31
CA TRP A 171 1.97 -15.20 1.99
C TRP A 171 1.12 -14.20 2.77
N LEU A 172 1.76 -13.28 3.50
CA LEU A 172 1.09 -12.15 4.11
C LEU A 172 1.19 -10.92 3.20
N LEU A 173 0.04 -10.50 2.70
CA LEU A 173 -0.18 -9.35 1.82
C LEU A 173 -0.57 -8.16 2.70
N ASN A 174 0.39 -7.26 2.95
CA ASN A 174 0.20 -6.15 3.89
C ASN A 174 -0.34 -4.91 3.19
N TYR A 175 -1.51 -4.43 3.61
CA TYR A 175 -2.13 -3.16 3.20
C TYR A 175 -2.12 -2.11 4.32
N THR A 176 -1.61 -2.48 5.50
CA THR A 176 -1.58 -1.60 6.67
C THR A 176 -0.41 -0.63 6.62
N ASN A 177 -0.68 0.65 6.95
CA ASN A 177 0.32 1.68 7.16
C ASN A 177 0.72 1.78 8.66
N PRO A 178 1.94 2.29 8.95
CA PRO A 178 2.99 2.79 8.05
C PRO A 178 3.74 1.66 7.32
N MET A 179 3.57 1.59 6.02
CA MET A 179 4.03 0.45 5.21
C MET A 179 5.51 0.13 5.37
N SER A 180 6.37 1.14 5.17
CA SER A 180 7.82 0.95 5.23
C SER A 180 8.29 0.50 6.62
N ILE A 181 7.76 1.07 7.69
CA ILE A 181 8.15 0.72 9.07
C ILE A 181 7.68 -0.70 9.41
N LEU A 182 6.44 -1.07 9.04
CA LEU A 182 5.90 -2.43 9.25
C LEU A 182 6.70 -3.49 8.48
N CYS A 183 6.98 -3.25 7.19
CA CYS A 183 7.76 -4.17 6.38
C CYS A 183 9.21 -4.29 6.89
N LEU A 184 9.80 -3.21 7.38
CA LEU A 184 11.14 -3.22 7.97
C LEU A 184 11.17 -3.99 9.29
N ALA A 185 10.19 -3.76 10.17
CA ALA A 185 10.06 -4.51 11.42
C ALA A 185 9.84 -6.01 11.15
N ALA A 186 9.00 -6.36 10.17
CA ALA A 186 8.81 -7.75 9.75
C ALA A 186 10.12 -8.37 9.24
N ALA A 187 10.86 -7.66 8.38
CA ALA A 187 12.14 -8.15 7.84
C ALA A 187 13.21 -8.39 8.93
N ARG A 188 13.17 -7.63 10.03
CA ARG A 188 14.10 -7.75 11.16
C ARG A 188 13.71 -8.82 12.18
N ALA A 189 12.42 -8.97 12.44
CA ALA A 189 11.94 -9.75 13.59
C ALA A 189 11.11 -10.99 13.20
N SER A 190 10.91 -11.28 11.91
CA SER A 190 10.09 -12.40 11.46
C SER A 190 10.68 -13.11 10.25
N ARG A 191 10.32 -14.38 10.08
CA ARG A 191 10.62 -15.19 8.89
C ARG A 191 9.39 -15.41 8.00
N ALA A 192 8.26 -14.87 8.37
CA ALA A 192 7.03 -14.94 7.57
C ALA A 192 7.25 -14.29 6.20
N LYS A 193 6.60 -14.83 5.17
CA LYS A 193 6.64 -14.27 3.81
C LYS A 193 5.74 -13.04 3.75
N VAL A 194 6.31 -11.86 3.85
CA VAL A 194 5.57 -10.58 3.86
C VAL A 194 5.90 -9.76 2.63
N VAL A 195 4.89 -9.17 2.00
CA VAL A 195 5.04 -8.13 0.99
C VAL A 195 4.10 -6.97 1.30
N GLY A 196 4.64 -5.76 1.30
CA GLY A 196 3.87 -4.53 1.42
C GLY A 196 3.28 -4.12 0.07
N LEU A 197 2.00 -3.78 0.04
CA LEU A 197 1.25 -3.48 -1.18
C LEU A 197 0.58 -2.11 -1.08
N CYS A 198 0.87 -1.26 -2.07
CA CYS A 198 0.26 0.05 -2.23
C CYS A 198 -0.12 0.25 -3.71
N HIS A 199 -1.27 0.88 -3.96
CA HIS A 199 -1.71 1.19 -5.32
C HIS A 199 -1.16 2.53 -5.87
N SER A 200 -0.29 3.21 -5.13
CA SER A 200 0.26 4.53 -5.50
C SER A 200 1.03 4.50 -6.83
N VAL A 201 1.84 3.45 -7.07
CA VAL A 201 2.58 3.29 -8.34
C VAL A 201 1.61 3.12 -9.52
N GLN A 202 0.58 2.29 -9.37
CA GLN A 202 -0.45 2.10 -10.40
C GLN A 202 -1.20 3.41 -10.69
N GLY A 203 -1.72 4.06 -9.64
CA GLY A 203 -2.46 5.32 -9.78
C GLY A 203 -1.63 6.42 -10.44
N ALA A 204 -0.38 6.59 -10.02
CA ALA A 204 0.53 7.56 -10.61
C ALA A 204 0.88 7.25 -12.07
N SER A 205 1.15 5.98 -12.42
CA SER A 205 1.46 5.58 -13.81
C SER A 205 0.28 5.82 -14.76
N HIS A 206 -0.94 5.53 -14.34
CA HIS A 206 -2.15 5.83 -15.12
C HIS A 206 -2.37 7.33 -15.30
N SER A 207 -2.12 8.13 -14.25
CA SER A 207 -2.19 9.59 -14.32
C SER A 207 -1.16 10.15 -15.30
N LEU A 208 0.07 9.66 -15.27
CA LEU A 208 1.14 10.06 -16.20
C LEU A 208 0.78 9.74 -17.65
N ALA A 209 0.21 8.57 -17.94
CA ALA A 209 -0.25 8.23 -19.29
C ALA A 209 -1.35 9.20 -19.76
N LYS A 210 -2.37 9.42 -18.92
CA LYS A 210 -3.47 10.35 -19.19
C LYS A 210 -2.96 11.78 -19.47
N TRP A 211 -2.06 12.29 -18.64
CA TRP A 211 -1.53 13.64 -18.77
C TRP A 211 -0.62 13.81 -19.97
N SER A 212 0.11 12.77 -20.34
CA SER A 212 0.95 12.73 -21.54
C SER A 212 0.14 12.51 -22.82
N GLY A 213 -1.14 12.16 -22.73
CA GLY A 213 -1.99 11.89 -23.90
C GLY A 213 -1.59 10.64 -24.67
N VAL A 214 -0.98 9.62 -23.98
CA VAL A 214 -0.55 8.36 -24.59
C VAL A 214 -1.36 7.19 -24.06
N PRO A 215 -1.64 6.15 -24.87
CA PRO A 215 -2.26 4.93 -24.39
C PRO A 215 -1.39 4.28 -23.30
N TYR A 216 -1.97 3.91 -22.17
CA TYR A 216 -1.22 3.34 -21.05
C TYR A 216 -0.40 2.11 -21.47
N GLN A 217 -0.96 1.25 -22.31
CA GLN A 217 -0.31 0.03 -22.82
C GLN A 217 0.89 0.29 -23.73
N GLU A 218 1.03 1.51 -24.27
CA GLU A 218 2.14 1.91 -25.12
C GLU A 218 3.21 2.73 -24.36
N MET A 219 2.89 3.17 -23.13
CA MET A 219 3.83 3.91 -22.28
C MET A 219 4.84 2.95 -21.66
N LYS A 220 6.12 3.27 -21.77
CA LYS A 220 7.20 2.60 -21.06
C LYS A 220 7.60 3.44 -19.87
N TRP A 221 7.76 2.80 -18.73
CA TRP A 221 8.15 3.47 -17.49
C TRP A 221 8.85 2.51 -16.53
N THR A 222 9.68 3.05 -15.66
CA THR A 222 10.29 2.35 -14.54
C THR A 222 10.11 3.19 -13.28
N CYS A 223 9.80 2.54 -12.16
CA CYS A 223 9.60 3.19 -10.88
C CYS A 223 10.32 2.41 -9.79
N ALA A 224 11.00 3.11 -8.88
CA ALA A 224 11.62 2.52 -7.71
C ALA A 224 11.89 3.60 -6.65
N GLY A 225 11.96 3.18 -5.36
CA GLY A 225 12.25 4.07 -4.25
C GLY A 225 11.83 3.47 -2.92
N VAL A 226 11.20 4.28 -2.08
CA VAL A 226 10.51 3.81 -0.87
C VAL A 226 9.01 4.00 -1.05
N ASN A 227 8.22 3.25 -0.33
CA ASN A 227 6.76 3.40 -0.40
C ASN A 227 6.35 4.85 -0.10
N HIS A 228 5.46 5.41 -0.91
CA HIS A 228 5.01 6.80 -0.96
C HIS A 228 6.06 7.84 -1.42
N LEU A 229 7.30 7.44 -1.72
CA LEU A 229 8.32 8.28 -2.34
C LEU A 229 9.18 7.45 -3.32
N ALA A 230 8.52 6.73 -4.23
CA ALA A 230 9.18 6.08 -5.35
C ALA A 230 9.14 6.97 -6.59
N TRP A 231 10.15 6.85 -7.44
CA TRP A 231 10.41 7.78 -8.53
C TRP A 231 10.28 7.11 -9.89
N PHE A 232 9.54 7.74 -10.81
CA PHE A 232 9.45 7.31 -12.20
C PHE A 232 10.69 7.80 -12.94
N THR A 233 11.72 6.97 -13.00
CA THR A 233 13.02 7.35 -13.59
C THR A 233 13.11 7.17 -15.10
N GLU A 234 12.18 6.42 -15.70
CA GLU A 234 11.93 6.36 -17.12
C GLU A 234 10.46 6.62 -17.39
N LEU A 235 10.17 7.42 -18.38
CA LEU A 235 8.82 7.70 -18.85
C LEU A 235 8.89 8.01 -20.35
N SER A 236 8.51 7.04 -21.21
CA SER A 236 8.67 7.17 -22.64
C SER A 236 7.52 6.54 -23.45
N HIS A 237 7.30 7.03 -24.66
CA HIS A 237 6.39 6.49 -25.65
C HIS A 237 7.05 6.46 -27.03
N LYS A 238 7.12 5.27 -27.66
CA LYS A 238 7.77 5.08 -28.98
C LYS A 238 9.20 5.64 -29.03
N GLY A 239 9.94 5.47 -27.92
CA GLY A 239 11.32 5.95 -27.79
C GLY A 239 11.48 7.44 -27.53
N LYS A 240 10.40 8.21 -27.38
CA LYS A 240 10.42 9.62 -27.03
C LYS A 240 10.19 9.80 -25.53
N ASP A 241 11.09 10.52 -24.87
CA ASP A 241 10.92 10.95 -23.48
C ASP A 241 9.69 11.86 -23.33
N LEU A 242 8.84 11.59 -22.33
CA LEU A 242 7.60 12.33 -22.07
C LEU A 242 7.80 13.50 -21.09
N TYR A 243 8.88 13.51 -20.31
CA TYR A 243 9.14 14.54 -19.31
C TYR A 243 9.21 15.97 -19.89
N PRO A 244 9.88 16.24 -21.03
CA PRO A 244 9.92 17.58 -21.58
C PRO A 244 8.53 18.14 -21.90
N ALA A 245 7.64 17.31 -22.46
CA ALA A 245 6.28 17.74 -22.80
C ALA A 245 5.41 17.96 -21.55
N LEU A 246 5.54 17.10 -20.53
CA LEU A 246 4.83 17.25 -19.24
C LEU A 246 5.27 18.53 -18.52
N LYS A 247 6.57 18.80 -18.45
CA LYS A 247 7.12 20.03 -17.85
C LYS A 247 6.66 21.28 -18.59
N GLU A 248 6.64 21.26 -19.91
CA GLU A 248 6.11 22.38 -20.69
C GLU A 248 4.62 22.61 -20.43
N LYS A 249 3.84 21.53 -20.34
CA LYS A 249 2.42 21.63 -20.02
C LYS A 249 2.19 22.26 -18.65
N ILE A 250 2.98 21.90 -17.62
CA ILE A 250 2.88 22.51 -16.29
C ILE A 250 3.15 24.02 -16.33
N ARG A 251 4.11 24.46 -17.16
CA ARG A 251 4.47 25.87 -17.28
C ARG A 251 3.44 26.70 -18.05
N THR A 252 2.72 26.09 -18.98
CA THR A 252 1.81 26.77 -19.90
C THR A 252 0.33 26.63 -19.57
N ASP A 253 -0.04 25.68 -18.74
CA ASP A 253 -1.42 25.36 -18.34
C ASP A 253 -1.54 25.45 -16.81
N ALA A 254 -2.00 26.58 -16.31
CA ALA A 254 -2.13 26.84 -14.87
C ALA A 254 -3.14 25.91 -14.18
N GLU A 255 -4.26 25.56 -14.85
CA GLU A 255 -5.24 24.64 -14.31
C GLU A 255 -4.66 23.22 -14.17
N PHE A 256 -3.87 22.81 -15.15
CA PHE A 256 -3.13 21.55 -15.07
C PHE A 256 -2.11 21.57 -13.94
N ALA A 257 -1.33 22.63 -13.79
CA ALA A 257 -0.32 22.77 -12.75
C ALA A 257 -0.89 22.65 -11.33
N GLU A 258 -2.13 23.13 -11.13
CA GLU A 258 -2.80 23.05 -9.83
C GLU A 258 -3.26 21.64 -9.41
N GLN A 259 -3.22 20.65 -10.31
CA GLN A 259 -3.67 19.30 -9.99
C GLN A 259 -2.77 18.60 -8.97
N GLU A 260 -1.44 18.83 -9.05
CA GLU A 260 -0.44 18.14 -8.21
C GLU A 260 0.74 19.06 -7.88
N LEU A 261 0.51 20.13 -7.15
CA LEU A 261 1.49 21.20 -6.92
C LEU A 261 2.83 20.70 -6.37
N VAL A 262 2.81 19.83 -5.35
CA VAL A 262 4.04 19.30 -4.75
C VAL A 262 4.76 18.35 -5.70
N ARG A 263 4.06 17.38 -6.29
CA ARG A 263 4.67 16.39 -7.18
C ARG A 263 5.19 17.01 -8.48
N PHE A 264 4.51 18.03 -9.01
CA PHE A 264 4.98 18.75 -10.19
C PHE A 264 6.18 19.64 -9.88
N ASP A 265 6.21 20.29 -8.72
CA ASP A 265 7.37 21.05 -8.25
C ASP A 265 8.58 20.12 -8.05
N LEU A 266 8.38 18.94 -7.47
CA LEU A 266 9.41 17.91 -7.35
C LEU A 266 9.92 17.45 -8.74
N MET A 267 9.01 17.18 -9.67
CA MET A 267 9.39 16.79 -11.04
C MET A 267 10.19 17.88 -11.75
N GLU A 268 9.83 19.14 -11.57
CA GLU A 268 10.58 20.26 -12.16
C GLU A 268 12.00 20.36 -11.61
N HIS A 269 12.16 20.28 -10.29
CA HIS A 269 13.43 20.56 -9.61
C HIS A 269 14.32 19.33 -9.41
N PHE A 270 13.74 18.14 -9.20
CA PHE A 270 14.48 16.89 -9.02
C PHE A 270 14.54 16.03 -10.28
N GLY A 271 13.81 16.42 -11.33
CA GLY A 271 13.88 15.80 -12.64
C GLY A 271 12.86 14.71 -12.91
N TYR A 272 12.29 14.09 -11.87
CA TYR A 272 11.42 12.91 -11.97
C TYR A 272 10.14 13.09 -11.17
N TYR A 273 9.07 12.42 -11.60
CA TYR A 273 7.79 12.37 -10.89
C TYR A 273 7.81 11.28 -9.83
N CYS A 274 7.19 11.53 -8.67
CA CYS A 274 7.09 10.57 -7.58
C CYS A 274 5.69 9.99 -7.43
N THR A 275 5.60 8.88 -6.69
CA THR A 275 4.35 8.20 -6.37
C THR A 275 3.56 8.94 -5.30
N GLU A 276 2.35 8.45 -5.01
CA GLU A 276 1.39 8.89 -4.00
C GLU A 276 0.68 10.20 -4.36
N SER A 277 0.56 11.15 -3.45
CA SER A 277 -0.18 12.41 -3.62
C SER A 277 0.63 13.60 -3.14
N SER A 278 0.28 14.79 -3.62
CA SER A 278 0.89 16.03 -3.12
C SER A 278 0.73 16.21 -1.61
N GLY A 279 -0.34 15.68 -1.00
CA GLY A 279 -0.54 15.68 0.44
C GLY A 279 0.52 14.88 1.19
N HIS A 280 0.72 13.59 0.80
CA HIS A 280 1.74 12.73 1.37
C HIS A 280 3.16 13.27 1.12
N ASP A 281 3.51 13.59 -0.12
CA ASP A 281 4.85 14.07 -0.45
C ASP A 281 5.21 15.37 0.28
N SER A 282 4.22 16.19 0.62
CA SER A 282 4.45 17.39 1.44
C SER A 282 4.90 17.07 2.87
N GLU A 283 4.61 15.86 3.36
CA GLU A 283 5.02 15.36 4.69
C GLU A 283 6.35 14.60 4.65
N TYR A 284 6.65 13.90 3.54
CA TYR A 284 7.89 13.14 3.35
C TYR A 284 9.13 14.01 3.15
N LEU A 285 8.95 15.32 2.96
CA LEU A 285 10.00 16.23 2.51
C LEU A 285 10.05 17.52 3.35
N PRO A 286 11.23 18.12 3.53
CA PRO A 286 11.43 19.29 4.39
C PRO A 286 11.04 20.62 3.72
N TYR A 287 10.34 20.60 2.58
CA TYR A 287 10.24 21.78 1.72
C TYR A 287 8.93 22.54 1.86
N TYR A 288 7.80 21.84 1.94
CA TYR A 288 6.48 22.42 1.62
C TYR A 288 5.66 22.85 2.84
N ARG A 289 5.92 22.26 4.04
CA ARG A 289 5.12 22.51 5.24
C ARG A 289 5.85 23.25 6.37
N LYS A 290 7.09 23.64 6.15
CA LYS A 290 7.93 24.30 7.16
C LYS A 290 7.59 25.76 7.45
N ARG A 291 6.72 26.41 6.68
CA ARG A 291 6.29 27.80 6.83
C ARG A 291 4.87 28.00 6.30
N PRO A 292 4.06 28.92 6.90
CA PRO A 292 2.70 29.15 6.46
C PRO A 292 2.54 29.56 4.99
N ASP A 293 3.44 30.41 4.47
CA ASP A 293 3.43 30.85 3.05
C ASP A 293 3.63 29.70 2.08
N LEU A 294 4.43 28.69 2.44
CA LEU A 294 4.62 27.50 1.61
C LEU A 294 3.42 26.57 1.68
N ILE A 295 2.81 26.41 2.86
CA ILE A 295 1.57 25.65 3.03
C ILE A 295 0.47 26.26 2.18
N GLU A 296 0.29 27.57 2.24
CA GLU A 296 -0.69 28.30 1.43
C GLU A 296 -0.45 28.13 -0.06
N LYS A 297 0.83 28.14 -0.51
CA LYS A 297 1.21 28.00 -1.92
C LYS A 297 1.01 26.59 -2.44
N TYR A 298 1.46 25.56 -1.72
CA TYR A 298 1.62 24.20 -2.23
C TYR A 298 0.59 23.19 -1.69
N CYS A 299 0.06 23.40 -0.48
CA CYS A 299 -0.79 22.44 0.21
C CYS A 299 -2.27 22.81 0.03
N ARG A 300 -2.82 22.44 -1.11
CA ARG A 300 -4.19 22.79 -1.52
C ARG A 300 -5.26 21.94 -0.84
N GLU A 301 -6.51 22.10 -1.29
CA GLU A 301 -7.70 21.48 -0.70
C GLU A 301 -7.65 19.93 -0.70
N GLY A 302 -8.23 19.36 0.32
CA GLY A 302 -8.47 17.95 0.46
C GLY A 302 -7.17 17.14 0.56
N TYR A 303 -7.15 16.00 -0.08
CA TYR A 303 -6.04 15.05 -0.11
C TYR A 303 -4.76 15.60 -0.77
N ARG A 304 -4.84 16.77 -1.40
CA ARG A 304 -3.69 17.45 -2.01
C ARG A 304 -2.88 18.31 -1.04
N GLY A 305 -3.24 18.33 0.26
CA GLY A 305 -2.40 18.93 1.26
C GLY A 305 -3.08 19.72 2.38
N THR A 306 -4.42 19.75 2.49
CA THR A 306 -5.09 20.41 3.62
C THR A 306 -4.56 19.84 4.95
N SER A 307 -4.12 20.72 5.84
CA SER A 307 -3.69 20.30 7.17
C SER A 307 -4.83 19.60 7.91
N SER A 308 -4.51 18.51 8.61
CA SER A 308 -5.45 17.66 9.36
C SER A 308 -6.55 17.00 8.51
N PHE A 309 -6.42 16.98 7.18
CA PHE A 309 -7.45 16.46 6.28
C PHE A 309 -7.91 15.06 6.65
N TYR A 310 -6.97 14.16 6.94
CA TYR A 310 -7.29 12.78 7.30
C TYR A 310 -7.99 12.70 8.67
N ALA A 311 -7.47 13.42 9.66
CA ALA A 311 -8.06 13.46 10.99
C ALA A 311 -9.49 14.04 11.00
N ASP A 312 -9.76 15.03 10.13
CA ASP A 312 -11.08 15.65 9.99
C ASP A 312 -12.10 14.73 9.31
N ASN A 313 -11.65 13.88 8.41
CA ASN A 313 -12.54 13.10 7.55
C ASN A 313 -12.64 11.61 7.93
N TRP A 314 -11.59 10.98 8.48
CA TRP A 314 -11.56 9.54 8.70
C TRP A 314 -12.69 9.01 9.58
N PRO A 315 -13.04 9.63 10.72
CA PRO A 315 -14.17 9.14 11.51
C PRO A 315 -15.47 9.04 10.70
N ALA A 316 -15.76 10.08 9.89
CA ALA A 316 -16.93 10.08 9.02
C ALA A 316 -16.83 9.09 7.86
N TRP A 317 -15.63 8.84 7.32
CA TRP A 317 -15.43 7.81 6.28
C TRP A 317 -15.66 6.41 6.84
N ARG A 318 -15.16 6.14 8.04
CA ARG A 318 -15.39 4.86 8.73
C ARG A 318 -16.88 4.61 8.93
N GLU A 319 -17.62 5.59 9.45
CA GLU A 319 -19.06 5.46 9.64
C GLU A 319 -19.83 5.26 8.33
N ARG A 320 -19.47 6.00 7.27
CA ARG A 320 -20.08 5.80 5.93
C ARG A 320 -19.79 4.40 5.38
N CYS A 321 -18.60 3.87 5.62
CA CYS A 321 -18.24 2.52 5.19
C CYS A 321 -19.10 1.46 5.91
N ASP A 322 -19.27 1.60 7.23
CA ASP A 322 -20.06 0.69 8.02
C ASP A 322 -21.56 0.81 7.67
N GLN A 323 -22.06 2.04 7.44
CA GLN A 323 -23.43 2.26 6.99
C GLN A 323 -23.68 1.63 5.61
N ARG A 324 -22.75 1.81 4.66
CA ARG A 324 -22.85 1.18 3.35
C ARG A 324 -22.93 -0.34 3.44
N ARG A 325 -22.16 -0.96 4.33
CA ARG A 325 -22.27 -2.43 4.57
C ARG A 325 -23.64 -2.83 5.08
N ARG A 326 -24.20 -2.08 6.04
CA ARG A 326 -25.58 -2.29 6.51
C ARG A 326 -26.59 -2.20 5.38
N ASP A 327 -26.43 -1.23 4.50
CA ASP A 327 -27.33 -1.02 3.37
C ASP A 327 -27.20 -2.11 2.30
N VAL A 328 -25.99 -2.60 2.02
CA VAL A 328 -25.76 -3.76 1.13
C VAL A 328 -26.38 -5.04 1.74
N ILE A 329 -26.16 -5.31 3.02
CA ILE A 329 -26.73 -6.48 3.71
C ILE A 329 -28.25 -6.43 3.72
N ALA A 330 -28.84 -5.25 3.87
CA ALA A 330 -30.28 -5.02 3.85
C ALA A 330 -30.87 -5.01 2.44
N GLY A 331 -30.08 -5.16 1.38
CA GLY A 331 -30.52 -5.13 -0.02
C GLY A 331 -30.96 -3.74 -0.51
N LYS A 332 -30.53 -2.66 0.16
CA LYS A 332 -30.81 -1.28 -0.24
C LYS A 332 -29.78 -0.76 -1.26
N GLU A 333 -28.57 -1.32 -1.24
CA GLU A 333 -27.48 -1.00 -2.14
C GLU A 333 -26.89 -2.29 -2.70
N GLU A 334 -26.47 -2.29 -3.97
CA GLU A 334 -25.80 -3.43 -4.58
C GLU A 334 -24.28 -3.34 -4.39
N PRO A 335 -23.61 -4.47 -4.08
CA PRO A 335 -22.15 -4.50 -3.99
C PRO A 335 -21.55 -4.36 -5.40
N LYS A 336 -20.37 -3.75 -5.50
CA LYS A 336 -19.59 -3.77 -6.74
C LYS A 336 -18.96 -5.16 -6.90
N LEU A 337 -19.20 -5.81 -8.03
CA LEU A 337 -18.77 -7.20 -8.24
C LEU A 337 -17.58 -7.33 -9.20
N GLU A 338 -17.30 -6.30 -10.02
CA GLU A 338 -16.18 -6.33 -10.96
C GLU A 338 -14.84 -6.34 -10.21
N ARG A 339 -13.89 -7.10 -10.74
CA ARG A 339 -12.53 -7.16 -10.22
C ARG A 339 -11.89 -5.77 -10.28
N SER A 340 -11.27 -5.36 -9.20
CA SER A 340 -10.53 -4.11 -9.12
C SER A 340 -9.09 -4.29 -9.63
N TRP A 341 -8.26 -3.28 -9.50
CA TRP A 341 -6.85 -3.33 -9.85
C TRP A 341 -5.92 -3.56 -8.63
N GLU A 342 -6.47 -3.94 -7.48
CA GLU A 342 -5.69 -4.28 -6.29
C GLU A 342 -4.80 -5.51 -6.55
N TYR A 343 -3.59 -5.48 -6.02
CA TYR A 343 -2.58 -6.50 -6.31
C TYR A 343 -2.88 -7.89 -5.75
N ALA A 344 -3.62 -7.99 -4.63
CA ALA A 344 -3.78 -9.25 -3.91
C ALA A 344 -4.31 -10.38 -4.79
N SER A 345 -5.37 -10.15 -5.55
CA SER A 345 -5.94 -11.19 -6.43
C SER A 345 -5.01 -11.56 -7.59
N GLY A 346 -4.25 -10.59 -8.11
CA GLY A 346 -3.23 -10.85 -9.13
C GLY A 346 -2.07 -11.69 -8.60
N ILE A 347 -1.65 -11.47 -7.35
CA ILE A 347 -0.64 -12.28 -6.66
C ILE A 347 -1.13 -13.71 -6.49
N ILE A 348 -2.34 -13.89 -5.96
CA ILE A 348 -2.97 -15.21 -5.77
C ILE A 348 -3.06 -15.94 -7.11
N GLU A 349 -3.63 -15.31 -8.13
CA GLU A 349 -3.74 -15.89 -9.47
C GLU A 349 -2.37 -16.32 -10.02
N ALA A 350 -1.38 -15.44 -9.94
CA ALA A 350 -0.04 -15.72 -10.48
C ALA A 350 0.66 -16.90 -9.76
N ILE A 351 0.51 -17.00 -8.44
CA ILE A 351 1.08 -18.10 -7.67
C ILE A 351 0.37 -19.43 -8.01
N GLU A 352 -0.95 -19.43 -8.01
CA GLU A 352 -1.75 -20.64 -8.21
C GLU A 352 -1.70 -21.16 -9.66
N THR A 353 -1.75 -20.25 -10.63
CA THR A 353 -1.80 -20.62 -12.05
C THR A 353 -0.43 -20.64 -12.74
N ASN A 354 0.61 -20.12 -12.09
CA ASN A 354 1.91 -19.85 -12.72
C ASN A 354 1.83 -18.88 -13.91
N SER A 355 0.80 -18.03 -13.97
CA SER A 355 0.68 -16.96 -14.97
C SER A 355 1.39 -15.71 -14.43
N PRO A 356 2.58 -15.36 -14.93
CA PRO A 356 3.38 -14.30 -14.30
C PRO A 356 2.71 -12.93 -14.37
N VAL A 357 2.76 -12.19 -13.26
CA VAL A 357 2.31 -10.79 -13.18
C VAL A 357 3.43 -9.93 -12.59
N ILE A 358 3.44 -8.65 -12.95
CA ILE A 358 4.33 -7.66 -12.34
C ILE A 358 3.49 -6.82 -11.38
N ILE A 359 3.97 -6.73 -10.14
CA ILE A 359 3.46 -5.82 -9.11
C ILE A 359 4.58 -4.88 -8.65
N TYR A 360 4.22 -3.85 -7.89
CA TYR A 360 5.19 -3.07 -7.12
C TYR A 360 4.99 -3.39 -5.65
N GLY A 361 6.07 -3.88 -5.01
CA GLY A 361 6.01 -4.36 -3.64
C GLY A 361 7.10 -3.76 -2.77
N THR A 362 6.77 -3.57 -1.49
CA THR A 362 7.73 -3.12 -0.46
C THR A 362 8.33 -4.32 0.24
N LEU A 363 9.65 -4.49 0.08
CA LEU A 363 10.44 -5.63 0.59
C LEU A 363 11.84 -5.16 1.03
N ALA A 364 12.58 -6.05 1.71
CA ALA A 364 13.96 -5.80 2.09
C ALA A 364 14.83 -5.48 0.85
N ASN A 365 15.68 -4.46 0.97
CA ASN A 365 16.47 -3.96 -0.17
C ASN A 365 17.45 -5.01 -0.72
N HIS A 366 18.28 -5.61 0.12
CA HIS A 366 19.23 -6.65 -0.31
C HIS A 366 19.84 -6.42 -1.70
N ASN A 367 20.33 -5.21 -1.96
CA ASN A 367 20.90 -4.76 -3.23
C ASN A 367 19.91 -4.63 -4.41
N LEU A 368 18.61 -4.50 -4.16
CA LEU A 368 17.63 -4.19 -5.21
C LEU A 368 17.85 -2.77 -5.74
N ILE A 369 18.05 -1.81 -4.83
CA ILE A 369 18.51 -0.46 -5.15
C ILE A 369 19.88 -0.28 -4.52
N SER A 370 20.93 -0.28 -5.35
CA SER A 370 22.33 -0.44 -4.92
C SER A 370 22.88 0.77 -4.15
N ASN A 371 22.31 1.94 -4.28
CA ASN A 371 22.73 3.18 -3.60
C ASN A 371 21.77 3.63 -2.48
N LEU A 372 20.96 2.69 -1.94
CA LEU A 372 20.19 2.87 -0.72
C LEU A 372 20.65 1.88 0.37
N PRO A 373 20.34 2.12 1.65
CA PRO A 373 20.67 1.22 2.76
C PRO A 373 20.23 -0.22 2.48
N GLN A 374 21.16 -1.16 2.63
CA GLN A 374 20.94 -2.57 2.23
C GLN A 374 20.09 -3.34 3.24
N ASP A 375 20.04 -2.89 4.47
CA ASP A 375 19.26 -3.39 5.61
C ASP A 375 17.89 -2.69 5.76
N GLY A 376 17.57 -1.76 4.83
CA GLY A 376 16.28 -1.10 4.75
C GLY A 376 15.27 -1.84 3.87
N VAL A 377 14.13 -1.22 3.63
CA VAL A 377 13.09 -1.69 2.69
C VAL A 377 12.90 -0.71 1.54
N VAL A 378 12.58 -1.24 0.37
CA VAL A 378 12.37 -0.47 -0.86
C VAL A 378 11.13 -0.95 -1.58
N GLU A 379 10.52 -0.08 -2.39
CA GLU A 379 9.43 -0.41 -3.30
C GLU A 379 10.00 -0.54 -4.72
N VAL A 380 9.88 -1.75 -5.28
CA VAL A 380 10.38 -2.10 -6.61
C VAL A 380 9.41 -3.00 -7.36
N ALA A 381 9.60 -3.11 -8.67
CA ALA A 381 8.90 -4.11 -9.46
C ALA A 381 9.24 -5.53 -8.98
N CYS A 382 8.22 -6.37 -8.84
CA CYS A 382 8.36 -7.77 -8.46
C CYS A 382 7.66 -8.63 -9.51
N VAL A 383 8.30 -9.70 -9.94
CA VAL A 383 7.67 -10.75 -10.75
C VAL A 383 7.03 -11.75 -9.80
N VAL A 384 5.74 -12.00 -9.98
CA VAL A 384 5.00 -13.00 -9.20
C VAL A 384 4.66 -14.18 -10.08
N ASN A 385 4.94 -15.37 -9.61
CA ASN A 385 4.57 -16.65 -10.24
C ASN A 385 4.48 -17.73 -9.15
N ARG A 386 4.42 -19.02 -9.50
CA ARG A 386 4.37 -20.14 -8.52
C ARG A 386 5.50 -20.15 -7.48
N ASN A 387 6.60 -19.44 -7.72
CA ASN A 387 7.69 -19.31 -6.74
C ASN A 387 7.42 -18.19 -5.73
N GLY A 388 6.26 -17.52 -5.81
CA GLY A 388 5.90 -16.40 -4.96
C GLY A 388 6.29 -15.04 -5.53
N VAL A 389 6.51 -14.07 -4.67
CA VAL A 389 6.89 -12.69 -5.03
C VAL A 389 8.41 -12.59 -5.11
N VAL A 390 8.93 -12.32 -6.30
CA VAL A 390 10.37 -12.22 -6.58
C VAL A 390 10.70 -10.79 -6.99
N PRO A 391 11.36 -10.01 -6.13
CA PRO A 391 11.73 -8.64 -6.45
C PRO A 391 12.77 -8.59 -7.57
N THR A 392 12.71 -7.55 -8.38
CA THR A 392 13.68 -7.32 -9.47
C THR A 392 14.76 -6.33 -9.03
N HIS A 393 15.99 -6.59 -9.45
CA HIS A 393 17.09 -5.66 -9.26
C HIS A 393 16.83 -4.41 -10.11
N TYR A 394 16.72 -3.25 -9.45
CA TYR A 394 16.54 -1.97 -10.14
C TYR A 394 17.89 -1.37 -10.55
N GLY A 395 18.89 -1.48 -9.68
CA GLY A 395 20.18 -0.86 -9.85
C GLY A 395 20.33 0.43 -9.06
N LYS A 396 20.72 1.53 -9.71
CA LYS A 396 21.07 2.79 -9.03
C LYS A 396 20.02 3.87 -9.31
N LEU A 397 19.41 4.41 -8.28
CA LEU A 397 18.56 5.61 -8.39
C LEU A 397 19.41 6.84 -8.74
N PRO A 398 18.84 7.85 -9.45
CA PRO A 398 19.44 9.17 -9.54
C PRO A 398 19.79 9.71 -8.15
N SER A 399 20.99 10.29 -8.00
CA SER A 399 21.56 10.63 -6.69
C SER A 399 20.66 11.53 -5.84
N GLN A 400 19.97 12.50 -6.47
CA GLN A 400 19.04 13.40 -5.77
C GLN A 400 17.80 12.66 -5.26
N CYS A 401 17.27 11.69 -6.02
CA CYS A 401 16.14 10.86 -5.58
C CYS A 401 16.55 9.90 -4.49
N ALA A 402 17.72 9.27 -4.63
CA ALA A 402 18.28 8.39 -3.61
C ALA A 402 18.51 9.10 -2.28
N ALA A 403 19.01 10.33 -2.30
CA ALA A 403 19.24 11.11 -1.08
C ALA A 403 17.95 11.39 -0.31
N LEU A 404 16.85 11.69 -1.00
CA LEU A 404 15.54 11.89 -0.38
C LEU A 404 14.97 10.57 0.18
N CYS A 405 15.11 9.48 -0.55
CA CYS A 405 14.74 8.15 -0.06
C CYS A 405 15.58 7.75 1.17
N ASP A 406 16.92 7.91 1.13
CA ASP A 406 17.81 7.58 2.24
C ASP A 406 17.47 8.37 3.50
N TRP A 407 17.15 9.66 3.38
CA TRP A 407 16.75 10.45 4.52
C TRP A 407 15.52 9.86 5.24
N ASN A 408 14.47 9.53 4.46
CA ASN A 408 13.28 8.86 5.02
C ASN A 408 13.61 7.48 5.60
N MET A 409 14.48 6.70 4.95
CA MET A 409 14.89 5.38 5.43
C MET A 409 15.59 5.44 6.78
N ARG A 410 16.32 6.51 7.10
CA ARG A 410 16.96 6.71 8.44
C ARG A 410 15.92 6.91 9.54
N MET A 411 14.83 7.61 9.23
CA MET A 411 13.69 7.72 10.14
C MET A 411 13.01 6.36 10.33
N PHE A 412 12.74 5.62 9.25
CA PHE A 412 12.11 4.29 9.32
C PHE A 412 12.95 3.30 10.11
N ASP A 413 14.27 3.36 9.97
CA ASP A 413 15.26 2.55 10.68
C ASP A 413 15.08 2.66 12.19
N LEU A 414 15.19 3.87 12.72
CA LEU A 414 14.99 4.15 14.15
C LEU A 414 13.56 3.90 14.61
N ALA A 415 12.56 4.17 13.77
CA ALA A 415 11.18 3.92 14.11
C ALA A 415 10.87 2.41 14.26
N ALA A 416 11.40 1.57 13.36
CA ALA A 416 11.24 0.12 13.46
C ALA A 416 11.93 -0.42 14.73
N ASP A 417 13.16 0.03 15.02
CA ASP A 417 13.87 -0.37 16.24
C ASP A 417 13.18 0.15 17.51
N ALA A 418 12.65 1.38 17.50
CA ALA A 418 11.85 1.90 18.60
C ALA A 418 10.64 1.01 18.92
N CYS A 419 9.96 0.51 17.87
CA CYS A 419 8.82 -0.40 18.02
C CYS A 419 9.24 -1.77 18.55
N ILE A 420 10.33 -2.36 18.01
CA ILE A 420 10.82 -3.70 18.39
C ILE A 420 11.32 -3.71 19.82
N HIS A 421 12.09 -2.68 20.20
CA HIS A 421 12.72 -2.59 21.53
C HIS A 421 11.91 -1.79 22.55
N LYS A 422 10.72 -1.29 22.17
CA LYS A 422 9.85 -0.43 22.99
C LYS A 422 10.60 0.75 23.59
N SER A 423 11.38 1.46 22.77
CA SER A 423 12.27 2.54 23.20
C SER A 423 11.71 3.93 22.87
N ARG A 424 11.31 4.68 23.90
CA ARG A 424 10.92 6.09 23.77
C ARG A 424 12.07 6.98 23.26
N GLU A 425 13.30 6.66 23.62
CA GLU A 425 14.46 7.43 23.18
C GLU A 425 14.69 7.26 21.68
N MET A 426 14.63 6.02 21.16
CA MET A 426 14.72 5.77 19.71
C MET A 426 13.56 6.42 18.96
N ALA A 427 12.36 6.44 19.53
CA ALA A 427 11.21 7.14 18.95
C ALA A 427 11.47 8.66 18.80
N ALA A 428 12.01 9.29 19.84
CA ALA A 428 12.40 10.70 19.77
C ALA A 428 13.52 10.93 18.73
N HIS A 429 14.51 10.04 18.63
CA HIS A 429 15.56 10.12 17.61
C HIS A 429 15.01 9.93 16.20
N ALA A 430 14.03 9.04 16.00
CA ALA A 430 13.35 8.88 14.71
C ALA A 430 12.71 10.20 14.25
N LEU A 431 12.01 10.90 15.14
CA LEU A 431 11.42 12.22 14.82
C LEU A 431 12.48 13.31 14.59
N MET A 432 13.64 13.23 15.21
CA MET A 432 14.78 14.13 14.92
C MET A 432 15.34 13.93 13.51
N LEU A 433 15.12 12.76 12.91
CA LEU A 433 15.48 12.45 11.53
C LEU A 433 14.31 12.54 10.56
N ASP A 434 13.08 12.75 11.03
CA ASP A 434 11.95 12.99 10.15
C ASP A 434 12.15 14.29 9.38
N PRO A 435 12.09 14.28 8.03
CA PRO A 435 12.43 15.45 7.22
C PRO A 435 11.59 16.70 7.53
N LEU A 436 10.28 16.54 7.71
CA LEU A 436 9.40 17.66 8.02
C LEU A 436 9.59 18.13 9.46
N THR A 437 9.60 17.22 10.44
CA THR A 437 9.72 17.57 11.85
C THR A 437 11.06 18.27 12.12
N ALA A 438 12.15 17.79 11.55
CA ALA A 438 13.48 18.41 11.66
C ALA A 438 13.57 19.79 10.98
N ALA A 439 12.75 20.05 9.96
CA ALA A 439 12.71 21.35 9.29
C ALA A 439 11.93 22.41 10.09
N VAL A 440 11.07 21.98 11.04
CA VAL A 440 10.18 22.86 11.81
C VAL A 440 10.63 23.04 13.25
N CYS A 441 11.05 21.96 13.93
CA CYS A 441 11.31 21.91 15.37
C CYS A 441 12.78 21.74 15.70
N CYS A 442 13.21 22.31 16.82
CA CYS A 442 14.51 21.97 17.42
C CYS A 442 14.42 20.65 18.23
N PRO A 443 15.55 19.98 18.54
CA PRO A 443 15.54 18.72 19.30
C PRO A 443 14.81 18.76 20.65
N ALA A 444 14.81 19.89 21.34
CA ALA A 444 14.10 20.05 22.62
C ALA A 444 12.59 20.03 22.44
N GLU A 445 12.09 20.72 21.41
CA GLU A 445 10.65 20.72 21.05
C GLU A 445 10.21 19.33 20.58
N ILE A 446 11.03 18.63 19.81
CA ILE A 446 10.75 17.25 19.38
C ILE A 446 10.60 16.32 20.58
N ARG A 447 11.48 16.39 21.57
CA ARG A 447 11.35 15.60 22.81
C ARG A 447 10.07 15.95 23.57
N GLN A 448 9.74 17.22 23.70
CA GLN A 448 8.54 17.64 24.38
C GLN A 448 7.26 17.13 23.66
N MET A 449 7.20 17.27 22.34
CA MET A 449 6.12 16.74 21.51
C MET A 449 5.98 15.22 21.64
N THR A 450 7.11 14.49 21.61
CA THR A 450 7.15 13.04 21.78
C THR A 450 6.58 12.61 23.12
N GLU A 451 6.96 13.26 24.22
CA GLU A 451 6.44 12.97 25.55
C GLU A 451 4.94 13.31 25.68
N GLU A 452 4.46 14.38 25.04
CA GLU A 452 3.04 14.73 25.01
C GLU A 452 2.23 13.64 24.28
N LEU A 453 2.73 13.13 23.14
CA LEU A 453 2.11 12.03 22.40
C LEU A 453 2.09 10.74 23.22
N PHE A 454 3.21 10.35 23.84
CA PHE A 454 3.24 9.16 24.72
C PHE A 454 2.25 9.26 25.88
N LYS A 455 2.07 10.44 26.44
CA LYS A 455 1.09 10.67 27.51
C LYS A 455 -0.35 10.57 27.00
N ALA A 456 -0.63 11.12 25.82
CA ALA A 456 -1.97 11.12 25.24
C ALA A 456 -2.42 9.72 24.82
N GLU A 457 -1.48 8.89 24.34
CA GLU A 457 -1.76 7.57 23.77
C GLU A 457 -1.36 6.39 24.67
N LYS A 458 -1.07 6.64 25.94
CA LYS A 458 -0.56 5.65 26.90
C LYS A 458 -1.36 4.33 26.91
N ASP A 459 -2.68 4.41 26.70
CA ASP A 459 -3.56 3.23 26.75
C ASP A 459 -3.42 2.33 25.51
N TYR A 460 -2.84 2.85 24.42
CA TYR A 460 -2.56 2.14 23.18
C TYR A 460 -1.09 1.74 23.02
N LEU A 461 -0.22 2.13 23.96
CA LEU A 461 1.22 1.93 23.92
C LEU A 461 1.72 1.08 25.12
N PRO A 462 1.23 -0.16 25.26
CA PRO A 462 1.61 -1.01 26.39
C PRO A 462 3.09 -1.38 26.32
N GLY A 463 3.82 -1.05 27.39
CA GLY A 463 5.25 -1.36 27.54
C GLY A 463 6.23 -0.28 27.03
N PHE A 464 5.72 0.88 26.56
CA PHE A 464 6.52 2.08 26.30
C PHE A 464 6.61 2.99 27.52
#